data_775cd3f322b06971c020781fe576ee12
#
_entry.id   775cd3f322b06971c020781fe576ee12
#
_cell.length_a   1.000
_cell.length_b   1.000
_cell.length_c   1.000
_cell.angle_alpha   90.00
_cell.angle_beta   90.00
_cell.angle_gamma   90.00
#
_symmetry.space_group_name_H-M   'P 1'
#
loop_
_entity.id
_entity.type
_entity.pdbx_description
1 polymer ?
#
loop_
_entity_poly.entity_id
_entity_poly.type
_entity_poly.pdbx_seq_one_letter_code
_entity_poly.pdbx_strand_id
1 'polypeptide(L)'
;GLGDVYKRQVYGLTELNQDKIKSARLIAVPGCYPTASLLGVLPLLNKGVQIESILIDAKSGISGAGRKAVENGLSVEINENFKAYGIQGHRHLPEITEIVELVSGYPISINFLPHLIPAMRGIYSTIYVQLKDLENLDFQNLYDSYYTDSPNVRIMNSEEVPDIKSIANTNNCNISVNKSNIENQVIVISSIDNLVKGAAGQAVECYNLMYGFNQSTGLDNG
;
A
#
# COMPACT_ATOMS: atom_id res chain seq x y z
N GLY A 1 -21.87 -4.69 -22.69
CA GLY A 1 -20.56 -4.41 -23.27
C GLY A 1 -19.45 -4.42 -22.21
N LEU A 2 -18.18 -4.23 -22.59
CA LEU A 2 -17.03 -4.22 -21.66
C LEU A 2 -17.20 -3.22 -20.53
N GLY A 3 -17.83 -2.04 -20.78
CA GLY A 3 -18.11 -1.04 -19.75
C GLY A 3 -19.01 -1.54 -18.59
N ASP A 4 -19.89 -2.50 -18.84
CA ASP A 4 -20.72 -3.07 -17.78
C ASP A 4 -19.95 -4.08 -16.92
N VAL A 5 -18.92 -4.70 -17.47
CA VAL A 5 -18.02 -5.59 -16.73
C VAL A 5 -17.17 -4.78 -15.75
N TYR A 6 -16.60 -3.65 -16.20
CA TYR A 6 -15.81 -2.78 -15.35
C TYR A 6 -16.61 -2.14 -14.21
N LYS A 7 -17.88 -1.82 -14.43
CA LYS A 7 -18.78 -1.30 -13.39
C LYS A 7 -19.12 -2.30 -12.28
N ARG A 8 -18.85 -3.59 -12.50
CA ARG A 8 -19.16 -4.67 -11.55
C ARG A 8 -17.94 -5.22 -10.84
N GLN A 9 -16.75 -4.70 -11.12
CA GLN A 9 -15.53 -5.13 -10.44
C GLN A 9 -15.48 -4.56 -9.03
N VAL A 10 -14.91 -5.33 -8.11
CA VAL A 10 -14.59 -4.89 -6.75
C VAL A 10 -13.09 -4.66 -6.67
N TYR A 11 -12.69 -3.56 -6.08
CA TYR A 11 -11.28 -3.28 -5.81
C TYR A 11 -10.76 -4.22 -4.72
N GLY A 12 -9.74 -5.02 -5.06
CA GLY A 12 -9.29 -6.18 -4.32
C GLY A 12 -8.29 -5.85 -3.21
N LEU A 13 -8.45 -4.72 -2.52
CA LEU A 13 -7.74 -4.47 -1.27
C LEU A 13 -8.59 -5.06 -0.14
N THR A 14 -8.14 -6.19 0.41
CA THR A 14 -8.93 -6.99 1.34
C THR A 14 -9.26 -6.24 2.63
N GLU A 15 -8.35 -5.41 3.13
CA GLU A 15 -8.50 -4.59 4.32
C GLU A 15 -9.53 -3.46 4.16
N LEU A 16 -9.89 -3.12 2.93
CA LEU A 16 -10.89 -2.10 2.61
C LEU A 16 -12.25 -2.71 2.23
N ASN A 17 -12.23 -3.82 1.48
CA ASN A 17 -13.42 -4.33 0.79
C ASN A 17 -13.74 -5.79 1.10
N GLN A 18 -13.37 -6.31 2.27
CA GLN A 18 -13.52 -7.73 2.62
C GLN A 18 -14.91 -8.29 2.29
N ASP A 19 -15.98 -7.62 2.73
CA ASP A 19 -17.35 -8.13 2.52
C ASP A 19 -17.81 -8.04 1.07
N LYS A 20 -17.37 -7.00 0.34
CA LYS A 20 -17.65 -6.89 -1.09
C LYS A 20 -16.94 -7.96 -1.90
N ILE A 21 -15.70 -8.31 -1.50
CA ILE A 21 -14.90 -9.34 -2.17
C ILE A 21 -15.56 -10.72 -2.03
N LYS A 22 -16.10 -11.06 -0.87
CA LYS A 22 -16.80 -12.35 -0.62
C LYS A 22 -17.94 -12.62 -1.62
N SER A 23 -18.61 -11.58 -2.08
CA SER A 23 -19.73 -11.68 -3.01
C SER A 23 -19.39 -11.30 -4.46
N ALA A 24 -18.14 -10.92 -4.73
CA ALA A 24 -17.70 -10.45 -6.02
C ALA A 24 -17.55 -11.58 -7.05
N ARG A 25 -17.76 -11.25 -8.33
CA ARG A 25 -17.46 -12.14 -9.47
C ARG A 25 -16.24 -11.70 -10.26
N LEU A 26 -15.80 -10.48 -10.06
CA LEU A 26 -14.65 -9.88 -10.72
C LEU A 26 -13.92 -8.98 -9.74
N ILE A 27 -12.63 -9.21 -9.58
CA ILE A 27 -11.77 -8.44 -8.68
C ILE A 27 -10.72 -7.69 -9.50
N ALA A 28 -10.57 -6.40 -9.24
CA ALA A 28 -9.43 -5.61 -9.68
C ALA A 28 -8.37 -5.61 -8.58
N VAL A 29 -7.35 -6.44 -8.72
CA VAL A 29 -6.28 -6.54 -7.73
C VAL A 29 -5.43 -5.27 -7.77
N PRO A 30 -5.14 -4.63 -6.62
CA PRO A 30 -4.34 -3.41 -6.54
C PRO A 30 -2.95 -3.55 -7.13
N GLY A 31 -2.40 -2.45 -7.64
CA GLY A 31 -0.97 -2.36 -7.93
C GLY A 31 -0.13 -2.39 -6.65
N CYS A 32 1.17 -2.70 -6.79
CA CYS A 32 2.04 -2.86 -5.63
C CYS A 32 2.25 -1.56 -4.82
N TYR A 33 2.46 -0.42 -5.49
CA TYR A 33 2.53 0.87 -4.81
C TYR A 33 1.20 1.32 -4.20
N PRO A 34 0.06 1.18 -4.91
CA PRO A 34 -1.25 1.40 -4.31
C PRO A 34 -1.48 0.58 -3.05
N THR A 35 -1.15 -0.72 -3.05
CA THR A 35 -1.27 -1.56 -1.85
C THR A 35 -0.50 -0.99 -0.66
N ALA A 36 0.80 -0.71 -0.83
CA ALA A 36 1.62 -0.16 0.26
C ALA A 36 1.11 1.21 0.73
N SER A 37 0.78 2.09 -0.21
CA SER A 37 0.38 3.46 0.10
C SER A 37 -0.99 3.53 0.77
N LEU A 38 -1.97 2.81 0.23
CA LEU A 38 -3.32 2.79 0.76
C LEU A 38 -3.38 2.16 2.15
N LEU A 39 -2.71 1.02 2.37
CA LEU A 39 -2.62 0.44 3.70
C LEU A 39 -2.01 1.42 4.71
N GLY A 40 -1.07 2.25 4.29
CA GLY A 40 -0.50 3.28 5.14
C GLY A 40 -1.49 4.38 5.54
N VAL A 41 -2.44 4.77 4.68
CA VAL A 41 -3.32 5.94 4.91
C VAL A 41 -4.76 5.61 5.28
N LEU A 42 -5.23 4.38 5.02
CA LEU A 42 -6.62 3.98 5.27
C LEU A 42 -7.13 4.25 6.69
N PRO A 43 -6.36 4.01 7.77
CA PRO A 43 -6.85 4.30 9.11
C PRO A 43 -7.18 5.78 9.33
N LEU A 44 -6.36 6.69 8.79
CA LEU A 44 -6.60 8.13 8.87
C LEU A 44 -7.84 8.55 8.06
N LEU A 45 -7.95 8.05 6.83
CA LEU A 45 -9.10 8.34 5.96
C LEU A 45 -10.41 7.84 6.58
N ASN A 46 -10.42 6.62 7.07
CA ASN A 46 -11.63 5.98 7.62
C ASN A 46 -12.06 6.60 8.96
N LYS A 47 -11.13 7.15 9.73
CA LYS A 47 -11.43 7.91 10.96
C LYS A 47 -12.12 9.24 10.67
N GLY A 48 -12.10 9.70 9.42
CA GLY A 48 -12.63 11.00 9.03
C GLY A 48 -11.74 12.17 9.43
N VAL A 49 -10.45 11.90 9.63
CA VAL A 49 -9.46 12.96 9.87
C VAL A 49 -9.37 13.84 8.63
N GLN A 50 -9.43 15.15 8.80
CA GLN A 50 -9.34 16.09 7.68
C GLN A 50 -7.88 16.18 7.18
N ILE A 51 -7.64 15.65 5.98
CA ILE A 51 -6.32 15.61 5.34
C ILE A 51 -6.25 16.74 4.30
N GLU A 52 -5.19 17.55 4.34
CA GLU A 52 -4.94 18.59 3.35
C GLU A 52 -4.15 18.05 2.16
N SER A 53 -3.11 17.27 2.43
CA SER A 53 -2.28 16.69 1.38
C SER A 53 -1.57 15.42 1.83
N ILE A 54 -1.20 14.61 0.86
CA ILE A 54 -0.42 13.38 1.05
C ILE A 54 0.77 13.42 0.11
N LEU A 55 1.98 13.27 0.63
CA LEU A 55 3.20 13.08 -0.15
C LEU A 55 3.69 11.65 0.09
N ILE A 56 3.82 10.88 -0.99
CA ILE A 56 4.26 9.50 -0.99
C ILE A 56 5.62 9.42 -1.67
N ASP A 57 6.66 9.22 -0.89
CA ASP A 57 8.03 8.97 -1.35
C ASP A 57 8.29 7.47 -1.26
N ALA A 58 8.13 6.77 -2.39
CA ALA A 58 8.14 5.32 -2.44
C ALA A 58 9.41 4.75 -3.10
N LYS A 59 9.95 3.70 -2.54
CA LYS A 59 11.11 2.98 -3.02
C LYS A 59 10.70 1.56 -3.41
N SER A 60 11.16 1.07 -4.57
CA SER A 60 10.89 -0.29 -5.04
C SER A 60 12.17 -1.01 -5.44
N GLY A 61 12.23 -2.27 -5.10
CA GLY A 61 13.19 -3.18 -5.69
C GLY A 61 12.97 -3.35 -7.20
N ILE A 62 13.98 -3.85 -7.88
CA ILE A 62 14.08 -3.95 -9.34
C ILE A 62 12.97 -4.83 -9.94
N SER A 63 12.54 -5.88 -9.22
CA SER A 63 11.50 -6.80 -9.69
C SER A 63 10.16 -6.11 -9.99
N GLY A 64 9.89 -4.93 -9.39
CA GLY A 64 8.70 -4.13 -9.65
C GLY A 64 8.65 -3.51 -11.05
N ALA A 65 9.78 -3.38 -11.72
CA ALA A 65 9.87 -2.84 -13.09
C ALA A 65 9.43 -3.83 -14.19
N GLY A 66 9.14 -5.09 -13.82
CA GLY A 66 8.65 -6.13 -14.72
C GLY A 66 9.75 -6.80 -15.55
N ARG A 67 9.38 -7.87 -16.28
CA ARG A 67 10.34 -8.72 -17.01
C ARG A 67 11.19 -7.97 -18.05
N LYS A 68 10.59 -7.08 -18.82
CA LYS A 68 11.32 -6.31 -19.84
C LYS A 68 12.46 -5.46 -19.27
N ALA A 69 12.27 -4.92 -18.07
CA ALA A 69 13.31 -4.13 -17.42
C ALA A 69 14.48 -5.00 -16.95
N VAL A 70 14.19 -6.20 -16.47
CA VAL A 70 15.22 -7.19 -16.08
C VAL A 70 15.97 -7.70 -17.32
N GLU A 71 15.28 -8.00 -18.41
CA GLU A 71 15.85 -8.43 -19.69
C GLU A 71 16.75 -7.35 -20.31
N ASN A 72 16.43 -6.08 -20.13
CA ASN A 72 17.21 -4.94 -20.63
C ASN A 72 18.40 -4.57 -19.73
N GLY A 73 18.80 -5.41 -18.78
CA GLY A 73 19.96 -5.17 -17.93
C GLY A 73 19.75 -4.14 -16.82
N LEU A 74 18.51 -3.80 -16.48
CA LEU A 74 18.20 -2.81 -15.43
C LEU A 74 18.88 -3.17 -14.09
N SER A 75 19.07 -4.46 -13.81
CA SER A 75 19.76 -4.93 -12.62
C SER A 75 21.23 -4.48 -12.55
N VAL A 76 21.90 -4.39 -13.70
CA VAL A 76 23.28 -3.90 -13.80
C VAL A 76 23.32 -2.38 -13.65
N GLU A 77 22.37 -1.66 -14.26
CA GLU A 77 22.28 -0.20 -14.16
C GLU A 77 21.94 0.31 -12.77
N ILE A 78 21.20 -0.48 -11.98
CA ILE A 78 20.74 -0.09 -10.64
C ILE A 78 21.69 -0.64 -9.54
N ASN A 79 22.61 -1.52 -9.88
CA ASN A 79 23.62 -1.95 -8.92
C ASN A 79 24.37 -0.71 -8.40
N GLU A 80 24.34 -0.52 -7.07
CA GLU A 80 24.91 0.66 -6.38
C GLU A 80 24.30 2.02 -6.84
N ASN A 81 23.13 2.01 -7.47
CA ASN A 81 22.44 3.21 -7.95
C ASN A 81 21.04 3.34 -7.34
N PHE A 82 20.63 4.56 -7.12
CA PHE A 82 19.33 4.94 -6.59
C PHE A 82 18.77 6.08 -7.43
N LYS A 83 17.61 5.90 -8.06
CA LYS A 83 17.05 6.93 -8.94
C LYS A 83 15.53 7.04 -8.85
N ALA A 84 15.02 8.28 -8.88
CA ALA A 84 13.61 8.55 -9.09
C ALA A 84 13.20 8.25 -10.54
N TYR A 85 11.93 7.90 -10.73
CA TYR A 85 11.34 7.75 -12.06
C TYR A 85 9.87 8.17 -12.05
N GLY A 86 9.27 8.31 -13.22
CA GLY A 86 7.85 8.66 -13.33
C GLY A 86 7.48 10.01 -12.73
N ILE A 87 8.40 10.99 -12.70
CA ILE A 87 8.20 12.31 -12.07
C ILE A 87 7.05 13.08 -12.75
N GLN A 88 6.87 12.92 -14.05
CA GLN A 88 5.80 13.59 -14.82
C GLN A 88 4.45 12.85 -14.72
N GLY A 89 4.37 11.76 -13.98
CA GLY A 89 3.20 10.93 -13.79
C GLY A 89 3.54 9.44 -13.79
N HIS A 90 3.00 8.73 -12.84
CA HIS A 90 3.11 7.28 -12.72
C HIS A 90 1.72 6.65 -12.79
N ARG A 91 1.59 5.52 -13.48
CA ARG A 91 0.30 4.82 -13.69
C ARG A 91 -0.47 4.48 -12.41
N HIS A 92 0.20 4.37 -11.27
CA HIS A 92 -0.42 4.08 -9.98
C HIS A 92 -0.96 5.32 -9.26
N LEU A 93 -0.57 6.54 -9.66
CA LEU A 93 -1.09 7.76 -9.02
C LEU A 93 -2.61 7.91 -9.19
N PRO A 94 -3.19 7.74 -10.39
CA PRO A 94 -4.66 7.78 -10.55
C PRO A 94 -5.38 6.74 -9.69
N GLU A 95 -4.84 5.52 -9.58
CA GLU A 95 -5.39 4.46 -8.75
C GLU A 95 -5.41 4.84 -7.27
N ILE A 96 -4.29 5.37 -6.74
CA ILE A 96 -4.20 5.83 -5.36
C ILE A 96 -5.19 6.97 -5.11
N THR A 97 -5.24 7.95 -6.03
CA THR A 97 -6.11 9.12 -5.91
C THR A 97 -7.58 8.71 -5.87
N GLU A 98 -8.00 7.86 -6.80
CA GLU A 98 -9.40 7.38 -6.86
C GLU A 98 -9.84 6.73 -5.55
N ILE A 99 -9.01 5.85 -4.97
CA ILE A 99 -9.37 5.16 -3.74
C ILE A 99 -9.33 6.10 -2.53
N VAL A 100 -8.34 6.99 -2.45
CA VAL A 100 -8.26 8.00 -1.39
C VAL A 100 -9.50 8.89 -1.41
N GLU A 101 -9.91 9.41 -2.56
CA GLU A 101 -11.09 10.26 -2.71
C GLU A 101 -12.39 9.49 -2.42
N LEU A 102 -12.46 8.22 -2.83
CA LEU A 102 -13.62 7.36 -2.54
C LEU A 102 -13.81 7.15 -1.02
N VAL A 103 -12.71 6.95 -0.29
CA VAL A 103 -12.78 6.69 1.17
C VAL A 103 -12.97 7.97 1.95
N SER A 104 -12.27 9.06 1.60
CA SER A 104 -12.38 10.35 2.29
C SER A 104 -13.70 11.06 2.02
N GLY A 105 -14.29 10.85 0.83
CA GLY A 105 -15.48 11.58 0.36
C GLY A 105 -15.17 12.99 -0.17
N TYR A 106 -13.91 13.38 -0.28
CA TYR A 106 -13.48 14.67 -0.81
C TYR A 106 -12.11 14.56 -1.51
N PRO A 107 -11.79 15.49 -2.45
CA PRO A 107 -10.50 15.48 -3.13
C PRO A 107 -9.35 15.85 -2.18
N ILE A 108 -8.24 15.10 -2.28
CA ILE A 108 -7.02 15.34 -1.51
C ILE A 108 -5.86 15.48 -2.50
N SER A 109 -5.01 16.49 -2.30
CA SER A 109 -3.80 16.66 -3.10
C SER A 109 -2.79 15.57 -2.78
N ILE A 110 -2.44 14.76 -3.80
CA ILE A 110 -1.47 13.67 -3.65
C ILE A 110 -0.25 13.92 -4.52
N ASN A 111 0.93 13.88 -3.94
CA ASN A 111 2.19 13.83 -4.65
C ASN A 111 2.80 12.44 -4.48
N PHE A 112 3.13 11.77 -5.59
CA PHE A 112 3.68 10.42 -5.61
C PHE A 112 4.99 10.40 -6.38
N LEU A 113 6.08 10.08 -5.71
CA LEU A 113 7.42 10.00 -6.29
C LEU A 113 8.02 8.61 -6.04
N PRO A 114 8.00 7.73 -7.06
CA PRO A 114 8.63 6.42 -6.95
C PRO A 114 10.12 6.47 -7.27
N HIS A 115 10.87 5.59 -6.60
CA HIS A 115 12.30 5.38 -6.82
C HIS A 115 12.58 3.89 -7.05
N LEU A 116 13.61 3.60 -7.84
CA LEU A 116 14.24 2.29 -7.88
C LEU A 116 15.47 2.28 -6.98
N ILE A 117 15.61 1.21 -6.21
CA ILE A 117 16.72 1.00 -5.29
C ILE A 117 17.47 -0.30 -5.63
N PRO A 118 18.75 -0.45 -5.25
CA PRO A 118 19.56 -1.65 -5.51
C PRO A 118 19.15 -2.81 -4.59
N ALA A 119 17.88 -3.18 -4.62
CA ALA A 119 17.31 -4.34 -3.97
C ALA A 119 16.51 -5.16 -5.00
N MET A 120 16.44 -6.47 -4.83
CA MET A 120 15.67 -7.31 -5.73
C MET A 120 14.17 -7.15 -5.48
N ARG A 121 13.73 -7.21 -4.23
CA ARG A 121 12.33 -7.19 -3.79
C ARG A 121 12.08 -6.12 -2.74
N GLY A 122 10.83 -5.79 -2.58
CA GLY A 122 10.31 -4.92 -1.54
C GLY A 122 9.86 -3.56 -2.06
N ILE A 123 8.80 -3.07 -1.45
CA ILE A 123 8.40 -1.66 -1.52
C ILE A 123 8.51 -1.08 -0.12
N TYR A 124 9.07 0.11 -0.06
CA TYR A 124 9.17 0.91 1.16
C TYR A 124 8.59 2.28 0.86
N SER A 125 7.45 2.60 1.43
CA SER A 125 6.76 3.87 1.22
C SER A 125 6.85 4.72 2.47
N THR A 126 7.48 5.89 2.35
CA THR A 126 7.42 6.95 3.36
C THR A 126 6.32 7.92 2.96
N ILE A 127 5.30 8.04 3.79
CA ILE A 127 4.10 8.80 3.49
C ILE A 127 3.98 9.94 4.50
N TYR A 128 4.03 11.16 4.01
CA TYR A 128 3.82 12.37 4.80
C TYR A 128 2.38 12.81 4.61
N VAL A 129 1.61 12.79 5.68
CA VAL A 129 0.20 13.18 5.66
C VAL A 129 0.05 14.49 6.42
N GLN A 130 -0.31 15.56 5.69
CA GLN A 130 -0.60 16.85 6.29
C GLN A 130 -2.08 16.88 6.68
N LEU A 131 -2.34 17.05 7.95
CA LEU A 131 -3.67 17.15 8.54
C LEU A 131 -4.06 18.62 8.74
N LYS A 132 -5.36 18.92 8.76
CA LYS A 132 -5.82 20.24 9.18
C LYS A 132 -5.62 20.46 10.67
N ASP A 133 -5.82 19.39 11.44
CA ASP A 133 -5.71 19.41 12.88
C ASP A 133 -5.26 18.04 13.40
N LEU A 134 -4.41 18.06 14.39
CA LEU A 134 -3.77 16.89 15.01
C LEU A 134 -4.25 16.64 16.44
N GLU A 135 -5.27 17.39 16.93
CA GLU A 135 -5.65 17.35 18.33
C GLU A 135 -5.98 15.94 18.82
N ASN A 136 -5.21 15.50 19.81
CA ASN A 136 -5.48 14.31 20.65
C ASN A 136 -5.63 12.96 19.94
N LEU A 137 -5.06 12.75 18.75
CA LEU A 137 -5.07 11.45 18.10
C LEU A 137 -3.98 10.53 18.66
N ASP A 138 -4.40 9.41 19.21
CA ASP A 138 -3.54 8.26 19.48
C ASP A 138 -3.43 7.42 18.21
N PHE A 139 -2.36 7.68 17.44
CA PHE A 139 -2.15 7.00 16.17
C PHE A 139 -1.90 5.51 16.31
N GLN A 140 -1.18 5.09 17.34
CA GLN A 140 -0.93 3.67 17.58
C GLN A 140 -2.26 2.93 17.75
N ASN A 141 -3.09 3.39 18.68
CA ASN A 141 -4.40 2.79 18.92
C ASN A 141 -5.33 2.86 17.69
N LEU A 142 -5.26 3.95 16.92
CA LEU A 142 -6.04 4.10 15.68
C LEU A 142 -5.69 3.00 14.67
N TYR A 143 -4.40 2.77 14.43
CA TYR A 143 -3.93 1.78 13.47
C TYR A 143 -4.13 0.35 13.98
N ASP A 144 -3.83 0.08 15.25
CA ASP A 144 -4.06 -1.23 15.86
C ASP A 144 -5.54 -1.62 15.80
N SER A 145 -6.43 -0.69 16.14
CA SER A 145 -7.89 -0.93 16.08
C SER A 145 -8.39 -1.15 14.65
N TYR A 146 -7.87 -0.41 13.68
CA TYR A 146 -8.29 -0.54 12.28
C TYR A 146 -7.89 -1.89 11.69
N TYR A 147 -6.69 -2.38 11.99
CA TYR A 147 -6.14 -3.61 11.43
C TYR A 147 -6.30 -4.85 12.32
N THR A 148 -7.11 -4.78 13.39
CA THR A 148 -7.33 -5.91 14.34
C THR A 148 -7.69 -7.22 13.62
N ASP A 149 -8.52 -7.16 12.58
CA ASP A 149 -8.99 -8.31 11.80
C ASP A 149 -8.22 -8.52 10.49
N SER A 150 -7.06 -7.90 10.34
CA SER A 150 -6.23 -7.96 9.13
C SER A 150 -4.99 -8.82 9.36
N PRO A 151 -5.02 -10.14 9.11
CA PRO A 151 -3.98 -11.07 9.53
C PRO A 151 -2.61 -10.80 8.88
N ASN A 152 -2.60 -10.12 7.74
CA ASN A 152 -1.39 -9.84 6.97
C ASN A 152 -0.91 -8.38 7.13
N VAL A 153 -1.46 -7.62 8.09
CA VAL A 153 -1.00 -6.26 8.41
C VAL A 153 -0.50 -6.23 9.85
N ARG A 154 0.74 -5.83 10.04
CA ARG A 154 1.37 -5.65 11.35
C ARG A 154 1.64 -4.18 11.60
N ILE A 155 1.08 -3.66 12.67
CA ILE A 155 1.42 -2.32 13.18
C ILE A 155 2.61 -2.47 14.12
N MET A 156 3.68 -1.77 13.80
CA MET A 156 4.90 -1.77 14.59
C MET A 156 4.78 -0.74 15.71
N ASN A 157 5.39 -1.02 16.86
CA ASN A 157 5.42 -0.05 17.95
C ASN A 157 6.34 1.14 17.60
N SER A 158 6.29 2.20 18.39
CA SER A 158 6.98 3.46 18.12
C SER A 158 8.52 3.36 18.09
N GLU A 159 9.11 2.27 18.59
CA GLU A 159 10.55 2.02 18.60
C GLU A 159 11.00 1.19 17.40
N GLU A 160 10.06 0.54 16.71
CA GLU A 160 10.33 -0.29 15.53
C GLU A 160 10.11 0.48 14.24
N VAL A 161 10.93 0.23 13.23
CA VAL A 161 10.80 0.82 11.90
C VAL A 161 10.67 -0.31 10.88
N PRO A 162 9.66 -0.26 9.98
CA PRO A 162 9.56 -1.22 8.88
C PRO A 162 10.83 -1.25 8.02
N ASP A 163 11.15 -2.41 7.48
CA ASP A 163 12.22 -2.61 6.50
C ASP A 163 11.77 -3.56 5.38
N ILE A 164 12.52 -3.62 4.29
CA ILE A 164 12.18 -4.48 3.15
C ILE A 164 12.68 -5.92 3.30
N LYS A 165 13.58 -6.19 4.23
CA LYS A 165 14.13 -7.52 4.43
C LYS A 165 13.17 -8.40 5.22
N SER A 166 12.52 -7.86 6.22
CA SER A 166 11.59 -8.59 7.10
C SER A 166 10.31 -9.02 6.40
N ILE A 167 9.93 -8.34 5.31
CA ILE A 167 8.72 -8.66 4.52
C ILE A 167 9.02 -9.44 3.24
N ALA A 168 10.28 -9.61 2.87
CA ALA A 168 10.65 -10.30 1.64
C ALA A 168 10.13 -11.75 1.62
N ASN A 169 9.48 -12.13 0.53
CA ASN A 169 8.79 -13.42 0.30
C ASN A 169 7.60 -13.68 1.25
N THR A 170 7.14 -12.70 2.01
CA THR A 170 5.94 -12.82 2.86
C THR A 170 4.76 -12.06 2.25
N ASN A 171 3.56 -12.40 2.71
CA ASN A 171 2.36 -11.64 2.38
C ASN A 171 2.04 -10.54 3.41
N ASN A 172 3.02 -10.15 4.20
CA ASN A 172 2.86 -9.17 5.26
C ASN A 172 3.04 -7.74 4.75
N CYS A 173 2.34 -6.82 5.41
CA CYS A 173 2.55 -5.39 5.36
C CYS A 173 2.93 -4.90 6.76
N ASN A 174 4.14 -4.38 6.93
CA ASN A 174 4.56 -3.76 8.18
C ASN A 174 4.37 -2.25 8.11
N ILE A 175 3.72 -1.68 9.11
CA ILE A 175 3.39 -0.24 9.15
C ILE A 175 3.85 0.34 10.48
N SER A 176 4.49 1.52 10.43
CA SER A 176 4.68 2.37 11.60
C SER A 176 4.10 3.76 11.35
N VAL A 177 3.60 4.39 12.40
CA VAL A 177 3.00 5.73 12.34
C VAL A 177 3.58 6.60 13.45
N ASN A 178 4.07 7.78 13.07
CA ASN A 178 4.75 8.69 13.97
C ASN A 178 4.33 10.14 13.72
N LYS A 179 4.31 10.95 14.78
CA LYS A 179 4.20 12.41 14.63
C LYS A 179 5.46 12.96 13.98
N SER A 180 5.30 13.85 13.02
CA SER A 180 6.41 14.63 12.47
C SER A 180 6.82 15.77 13.40
N ASN A 181 8.00 16.34 13.15
CA ASN A 181 8.40 17.62 13.76
C ASN A 181 7.72 18.83 13.09
N ILE A 182 7.02 18.61 11.99
CA ILE A 182 6.19 19.62 11.31
C ILE A 182 4.80 19.58 11.94
N GLU A 183 4.28 20.77 12.20
CA GLU A 183 2.95 20.93 12.80
C GLU A 183 1.87 20.25 11.94
N ASN A 184 0.96 19.53 12.60
CA ASN A 184 -0.14 18.79 11.97
C ASN A 184 0.28 17.78 10.91
N GLN A 185 1.51 17.28 10.96
CA GLN A 185 1.99 16.27 10.02
C GLN A 185 2.25 14.93 10.70
N VAL A 186 1.87 13.88 10.00
CA VAL A 186 2.11 12.48 10.38
C VAL A 186 3.02 11.83 9.35
N ILE A 187 3.98 11.04 9.82
CA ILE A 187 4.81 10.19 8.98
C ILE A 187 4.35 8.76 9.14
N VAL A 188 3.90 8.16 8.06
CA VAL A 188 3.57 6.74 7.99
C VAL A 188 4.60 6.03 7.12
N ILE A 189 5.15 4.94 7.62
CA ILE A 189 6.05 4.09 6.85
C ILE A 189 5.35 2.75 6.64
N SER A 190 5.29 2.31 5.39
CA SER A 190 4.68 1.03 5.01
C SER A 190 5.65 0.23 4.16
N SER A 191 5.86 -1.05 4.48
CA SER A 191 6.69 -1.96 3.71
C SER A 191 5.95 -3.25 3.35
N ILE A 192 6.12 -3.69 2.10
CA ILE A 192 5.54 -4.94 1.56
C ILE A 192 6.53 -5.62 0.61
N ASP A 193 6.38 -6.92 0.39
CA ASP A 193 6.96 -7.56 -0.80
C ASP A 193 6.12 -7.20 -2.03
N ASN A 194 6.73 -6.54 -3.00
CA ASN A 194 6.05 -6.06 -4.20
C ASN A 194 5.52 -7.16 -5.13
N LEU A 195 6.03 -8.39 -5.02
CA LEU A 195 5.59 -9.54 -5.80
C LEU A 195 4.61 -10.46 -5.04
N VAL A 196 4.55 -10.35 -3.71
CA VAL A 196 3.63 -11.13 -2.86
C VAL A 196 2.45 -10.27 -2.44
N LYS A 197 2.51 -9.54 -1.32
CA LYS A 197 1.41 -8.67 -0.87
C LYS A 197 1.07 -7.59 -1.90
N GLY A 198 2.07 -7.09 -2.63
CA GLY A 198 1.88 -6.11 -3.70
C GLY A 198 1.37 -6.67 -5.02
N ALA A 199 1.18 -8.00 -5.17
CA ALA A 199 0.79 -8.63 -6.43
C ALA A 199 0.05 -9.95 -6.23
N ALA A 200 0.77 -11.10 -6.34
CA ALA A 200 0.15 -12.42 -6.37
C ALA A 200 -0.50 -12.79 -5.02
N GLY A 201 0.12 -12.44 -3.91
CA GLY A 201 -0.42 -12.72 -2.57
C GLY A 201 -1.75 -12.01 -2.32
N GLN A 202 -1.88 -10.74 -2.73
CA GLN A 202 -3.15 -10.02 -2.67
C GLN A 202 -4.25 -10.70 -3.49
N ALA A 203 -3.89 -11.26 -4.67
CA ALA A 203 -4.84 -12.01 -5.48
C ALA A 203 -5.29 -13.31 -4.80
N VAL A 204 -4.37 -14.01 -4.11
CA VAL A 204 -4.67 -15.22 -3.34
C VAL A 204 -5.58 -14.89 -2.15
N GLU A 205 -5.33 -13.79 -1.42
CA GLU A 205 -6.24 -13.33 -0.36
C GLU A 205 -7.66 -13.10 -0.89
N CYS A 206 -7.79 -12.39 -2.01
CA CYS A 206 -9.09 -12.18 -2.65
C CYS A 206 -9.76 -13.50 -3.02
N TYR A 207 -9.02 -14.44 -3.60
CA TYR A 207 -9.52 -15.78 -3.92
C TYR A 207 -10.01 -16.50 -2.66
N ASN A 208 -9.21 -16.49 -1.59
CA ASN A 208 -9.56 -17.14 -0.34
C ASN A 208 -10.89 -16.59 0.22
N LEU A 209 -11.06 -15.28 0.25
CA LEU A 209 -12.29 -14.64 0.70
C LEU A 209 -13.49 -14.99 -0.19
N MET A 210 -13.33 -15.00 -1.52
CA MET A 210 -14.40 -15.32 -2.47
C MET A 210 -14.92 -16.75 -2.29
N TYR A 211 -14.06 -17.67 -1.86
CA TYR A 211 -14.40 -19.10 -1.71
C TYR A 211 -14.55 -19.53 -0.25
N GLY A 212 -14.54 -18.58 0.69
CA GLY A 212 -14.79 -18.85 2.13
C GLY A 212 -13.63 -19.56 2.84
N PHE A 213 -12.43 -19.49 2.30
CA PHE A 213 -11.21 -19.95 2.98
C PHE A 213 -10.71 -18.91 3.98
N ASN A 214 -9.83 -19.33 4.90
CA ASN A 214 -9.09 -18.38 5.71
C ASN A 214 -8.24 -17.49 4.79
N GLN A 215 -8.24 -16.17 5.05
CA GLN A 215 -7.59 -15.17 4.19
C GLN A 215 -6.12 -15.50 3.91
N SER A 216 -5.38 -16.01 4.89
CA SER A 216 -3.96 -16.35 4.77
C SER A 216 -3.68 -17.75 4.22
N THR A 217 -4.69 -18.55 3.84
CA THR A 217 -4.48 -19.90 3.33
C THR A 217 -3.51 -19.92 2.16
N GLY A 218 -2.42 -20.71 2.27
CA GLY A 218 -1.38 -20.80 1.24
C GLY A 218 -0.43 -19.61 1.15
N LEU A 219 -0.54 -18.65 2.08
CA LEU A 219 0.32 -17.45 2.19
C LEU A 219 1.19 -17.47 3.43
N ASP A 220 0.98 -18.43 4.32
CA ASP A 220 1.78 -18.61 5.52
C ASP A 220 3.19 -19.06 5.10
N ASN A 221 4.13 -18.18 5.24
CA ASN A 221 5.53 -18.52 5.17
C ASN A 221 5.93 -19.03 6.54
N GLY A 222 6.21 -20.33 6.60
CA GLY A 222 6.60 -21.04 7.81
C GLY A 222 7.79 -20.42 8.55
#